data_1408f23063117b85f1c684d981618db7
#
_entry.id   1408f23063117b85f1c684d981618db7
#
_cell.length_a   1.000
_cell.length_b   1.000
_cell.length_c   1.000
_cell.angle_alpha   90.00
_cell.angle_beta   90.00
_cell.angle_gamma   90.00
#
_symmetry.space_group_name_H-M   'P 1'
#
loop_
_entity.id
_entity.type
_entity.pdbx_description
1 polymer ?
#
loop_
_entity_poly.entity_id
_entity_poly.type
_entity_poly.pdbx_seq_one_letter_code
_entity_poly.pdbx_strand_id
1 'polypeptide(L)'
;MKLKRLISNIILGATIVTLSLGVSGCSKENTSESTLNKETLIVGMDDAFAPMGFKDENGEITGFDVELAKAICEKLNKKVVFQPIDWTMKETELKSGNIDLIWNGYTINEERKKKVDFSVPYLKNKQVIVTLSNSDIKAKKDLEGKKVGAQNESSAISA
;
A
#
# COMPACT_ATOMS: atom_id res chain seq x y z
N MET A 1 -17.92 -56.11 -53.51
CA MET A 1 -18.21 -55.86 -52.10
C MET A 1 -16.95 -55.95 -51.20
N LYS A 2 -15.73 -55.71 -51.69
CA LYS A 2 -14.48 -55.78 -50.94
C LYS A 2 -13.66 -54.47 -50.91
N LEU A 3 -14.06 -53.48 -51.69
CA LEU A 3 -13.31 -52.24 -51.83
C LEU A 3 -13.72 -51.14 -50.78
N LYS A 4 -14.96 -51.21 -50.22
CA LYS A 4 -15.46 -50.26 -49.23
C LYS A 4 -14.95 -50.52 -47.82
N ARG A 5 -14.36 -51.70 -47.56
CA ARG A 5 -13.80 -52.02 -46.20
C ARG A 5 -12.33 -51.62 -46.05
N LEU A 6 -11.61 -51.36 -47.15
CA LEU A 6 -10.22 -50.94 -47.06
C LEU A 6 -10.06 -49.43 -46.79
N ILE A 7 -11.04 -48.62 -47.15
CA ILE A 7 -10.97 -47.16 -46.98
C ILE A 7 -11.38 -46.76 -45.59
N SER A 8 -12.17 -47.60 -44.88
CA SER A 8 -12.62 -47.30 -43.53
C SER A 8 -11.55 -47.47 -42.43
N ASN A 9 -10.48 -48.22 -42.68
CA ASN A 9 -9.44 -48.48 -41.70
C ASN A 9 -8.22 -47.56 -41.83
N ILE A 10 -8.17 -46.71 -42.85
CA ILE A 10 -7.05 -45.75 -43.05
C ILE A 10 -7.38 -44.39 -42.44
N ILE A 11 -8.66 -44.11 -42.16
CA ILE A 11 -9.11 -42.84 -41.60
C ILE A 11 -9.08 -42.83 -40.04
N LEU A 12 -8.93 -44.03 -39.40
CA LEU A 12 -8.94 -44.13 -37.96
C LEU A 12 -7.53 -44.12 -37.31
N GLY A 13 -6.48 -44.02 -38.16
CA GLY A 13 -5.07 -44.02 -37.67
C GLY A 13 -4.38 -42.66 -37.66
N ALA A 14 -5.04 -41.57 -38.08
CA ALA A 14 -4.38 -40.30 -38.32
C ALA A 14 -4.83 -39.15 -37.39
N THR A 15 -5.55 -39.44 -36.32
CA THR A 15 -6.09 -38.40 -35.41
C THR A 15 -5.64 -38.47 -33.95
N ILE A 16 -4.53 -39.13 -33.63
CA ILE A 16 -4.00 -39.20 -32.24
C ILE A 16 -2.52 -38.81 -32.20
N VAL A 17 -2.12 -37.78 -32.90
CA VAL A 17 -0.79 -37.16 -32.65
C VAL A 17 -0.86 -35.65 -32.93
N THR A 18 -1.63 -34.91 -32.20
CA THR A 18 -1.40 -33.46 -32.02
C THR A 18 -2.25 -32.90 -30.87
N LEU A 19 -1.99 -33.33 -29.65
CA LEU A 19 -2.46 -32.57 -28.48
C LEU A 19 -1.49 -32.75 -27.31
N SER A 20 -0.24 -32.43 -27.56
CA SER A 20 0.75 -32.15 -26.49
C SER A 20 1.47 -30.84 -26.81
N LEU A 21 0.74 -29.78 -27.13
CA LEU A 21 1.23 -28.43 -26.99
C LEU A 21 1.01 -28.07 -25.54
N GLY A 22 2.10 -28.22 -24.76
CA GLY A 22 2.17 -27.83 -23.38
C GLY A 22 1.63 -26.42 -23.21
N VAL A 23 0.63 -26.31 -22.39
CA VAL A 23 0.38 -25.11 -21.62
C VAL A 23 1.58 -24.97 -20.69
N SER A 24 2.67 -24.41 -21.23
CA SER A 24 3.64 -23.73 -20.39
C SER A 24 2.90 -22.53 -19.82
N GLY A 25 2.15 -22.78 -18.75
CA GLY A 25 1.74 -21.73 -17.87
C GLY A 25 3.02 -21.05 -17.40
N CYS A 26 3.37 -19.93 -18.04
CA CYS A 26 4.24 -18.96 -17.42
C CYS A 26 3.53 -18.52 -16.14
N SER A 27 3.75 -19.25 -15.06
CA SER A 27 3.77 -18.65 -13.75
C SER A 27 4.82 -17.56 -13.85
N LYS A 28 4.38 -16.33 -14.13
CA LYS A 28 5.14 -15.16 -13.78
C LYS A 28 5.27 -15.28 -12.28
N GLU A 29 6.35 -15.91 -11.80
CA GLU A 29 6.84 -15.61 -10.47
C GLU A 29 6.97 -14.10 -10.46
N ASN A 30 6.04 -13.43 -9.79
CA ASN A 30 6.24 -12.10 -9.31
C ASN A 30 7.36 -12.23 -8.24
N THR A 31 8.59 -12.37 -8.68
CA THR A 31 9.73 -11.94 -7.91
C THR A 31 9.54 -10.44 -7.81
N SER A 32 8.89 -10.02 -6.72
CA SER A 32 8.84 -8.61 -6.36
C SER A 32 10.29 -8.16 -6.32
N GLU A 33 10.67 -7.35 -7.29
CA GLU A 33 12.00 -6.73 -7.30
C GLU A 33 12.19 -6.09 -5.92
N SER A 34 13.29 -6.44 -5.25
CA SER A 34 13.57 -5.88 -3.95
C SER A 34 13.51 -4.35 -4.04
N THR A 35 12.74 -3.72 -3.16
CA THR A 35 12.60 -2.26 -3.07
C THR A 35 13.98 -1.55 -3.09
N LEU A 36 15.02 -2.22 -2.58
CA LEU A 36 16.39 -1.72 -2.61
C LEU A 36 16.96 -1.57 -4.03
N ASN A 37 16.51 -2.34 -4.99
CA ASN A 37 17.00 -2.31 -6.37
C ASN A 37 16.21 -1.33 -7.27
N LYS A 38 15.06 -0.84 -6.83
CA LYS A 38 14.25 0.11 -7.60
C LYS A 38 14.97 1.46 -7.71
N GLU A 39 14.98 2.04 -8.89
CA GLU A 39 15.46 3.41 -9.11
C GLU A 39 14.47 4.46 -8.56
N THR A 40 13.19 4.14 -8.59
CA THR A 40 12.10 5.00 -8.14
C THR A 40 11.35 4.32 -7.02
N LEU A 41 11.14 5.02 -5.91
CA LEU A 41 10.32 4.58 -4.79
C LEU A 41 8.96 5.27 -4.81
N ILE A 42 7.90 4.49 -4.64
CA ILE A 42 6.53 4.99 -4.53
C ILE A 42 6.18 5.08 -3.04
N VAL A 43 5.93 6.29 -2.58
CA VAL A 43 5.56 6.59 -1.19
C VAL A 43 4.06 6.80 -1.10
N GLY A 44 3.37 5.91 -0.41
CA GLY A 44 1.95 6.05 -0.09
C GLY A 44 1.75 6.98 1.11
N MET A 45 0.85 7.94 0.98
CA MET A 45 0.57 8.95 1.99
C MET A 45 -0.88 9.42 1.96
N ASP A 46 -1.32 10.03 3.05
CA ASP A 46 -2.54 10.83 3.14
C ASP A 46 -2.19 12.29 2.75
N ASP A 47 -2.79 12.80 1.70
CA ASP A 47 -2.53 14.15 1.17
C ASP A 47 -3.39 15.25 1.83
N ALA A 48 -4.05 14.93 2.94
CA ALA A 48 -4.82 15.86 3.76
C ALA A 48 -4.31 15.97 5.21
N PHE A 49 -3.06 15.56 5.48
CA PHE A 49 -2.48 15.48 6.82
C PHE A 49 -1.41 16.56 7.08
N ALA A 50 -1.80 17.83 6.99
CA ALA A 50 -0.91 18.95 7.31
C ALA A 50 -0.50 18.91 8.81
N PRO A 51 0.75 19.26 9.14
CA PRO A 51 1.84 19.75 8.29
C PRO A 51 2.75 18.63 7.76
N MET A 52 2.39 17.35 7.95
CA MET A 52 3.25 16.21 7.62
C MET A 52 3.27 15.92 6.11
N GLY A 53 2.10 15.73 5.50
CA GLY A 53 1.91 15.55 4.08
C GLY A 53 0.55 16.08 3.65
N PHE A 54 0.53 16.98 2.69
CA PHE A 54 -0.71 17.61 2.24
C PHE A 54 -0.53 18.24 0.85
N LYS A 55 -1.66 18.62 0.23
CA LYS A 55 -1.64 19.47 -0.96
C LYS A 55 -1.67 20.94 -0.57
N ASP A 56 -0.78 21.71 -1.17
CA ASP A 56 -0.77 23.17 -1.05
C ASP A 56 -1.89 23.81 -1.88
N GLU A 57 -1.91 25.15 -1.92
CA GLU A 57 -2.89 25.93 -2.68
C GLU A 57 -2.81 25.70 -4.19
N ASN A 58 -1.69 25.22 -4.71
CA ASN A 58 -1.47 24.89 -6.12
C ASN A 58 -1.82 23.43 -6.43
N GLY A 59 -2.16 22.63 -5.41
CA GLY A 59 -2.41 21.19 -5.53
C GLY A 59 -1.14 20.33 -5.49
N GLU A 60 0.02 20.93 -5.20
CA GLU A 60 1.30 20.23 -5.10
C GLU A 60 1.44 19.55 -3.74
N ILE A 61 1.95 18.31 -3.76
CA ILE A 61 2.19 17.53 -2.53
C ILE A 61 3.43 18.08 -1.82
N THR A 62 3.25 18.50 -0.57
CA THR A 62 4.26 19.11 0.28
C THR A 62 4.09 18.71 1.74
N GLY A 63 5.01 19.13 2.62
CA GLY A 63 4.96 18.90 4.04
C GLY A 63 6.25 18.28 4.59
N PHE A 64 6.32 18.19 5.92
CA PHE A 64 7.52 17.70 6.60
C PHE A 64 7.96 16.30 6.15
N ASP A 65 7.05 15.34 6.09
CA ASP A 65 7.35 13.97 5.67
C ASP A 65 7.74 13.90 4.19
N VAL A 66 7.12 14.74 3.35
CA VAL A 66 7.42 14.84 1.92
C VAL A 66 8.86 15.33 1.70
N GLU A 67 9.26 16.40 2.38
CA GLU A 67 10.60 16.95 2.26
C GLU A 67 11.66 16.01 2.85
N LEU A 68 11.34 15.33 3.95
CA LEU A 68 12.23 14.33 4.54
C LEU A 68 12.43 13.13 3.60
N ALA A 69 11.35 12.65 2.97
CA ALA A 69 11.41 11.55 2.00
C ALA A 69 12.23 11.93 0.77
N LYS A 70 12.04 13.13 0.22
CA LYS A 70 12.86 13.66 -0.89
C LYS A 70 14.35 13.67 -0.52
N ALA A 71 14.69 14.24 0.64
CA ALA A 71 16.08 14.35 1.07
C ALA A 71 16.74 12.98 1.30
N ILE A 72 16.01 11.99 1.80
CA ILE A 72 16.54 10.63 1.99
C ILE A 72 16.70 9.93 0.65
N CYS A 73 15.71 10.01 -0.25
CA CYS A 73 15.81 9.40 -1.57
C CYS A 73 16.95 10.00 -2.38
N GLU A 74 17.18 11.30 -2.31
CA GLU A 74 18.34 11.96 -2.94
C GLU A 74 19.67 11.38 -2.43
N LYS A 75 19.82 11.22 -1.10
CA LYS A 75 21.02 10.60 -0.51
C LYS A 75 21.23 9.15 -0.94
N LEU A 76 20.15 8.45 -1.28
CA LEU A 76 20.19 7.06 -1.77
C LEU A 76 20.31 6.98 -3.29
N ASN A 77 20.44 8.10 -4.00
CA ASN A 77 20.43 8.21 -5.46
C ASN A 77 19.16 7.56 -6.07
N LYS A 78 18.02 7.77 -5.45
CA LYS A 78 16.72 7.26 -5.89
C LYS A 78 15.77 8.40 -6.18
N LYS A 79 14.86 8.18 -7.12
CA LYS A 79 13.70 9.04 -7.34
C LYS A 79 12.60 8.69 -6.34
N VAL A 80 11.76 9.66 -6.00
CA VAL A 80 10.57 9.44 -5.17
C VAL A 80 9.33 9.94 -5.90
N VAL A 81 8.26 9.16 -5.83
CA VAL A 81 6.92 9.52 -6.30
C VAL A 81 5.99 9.41 -5.10
N PHE A 82 5.21 10.46 -4.85
CA PHE A 82 4.21 10.47 -3.79
C PHE A 82 2.86 10.07 -4.38
N GLN A 83 2.26 9.05 -3.78
CA GLN A 83 0.96 8.53 -4.19
C GLN A 83 -0.04 8.72 -3.05
N PRO A 84 -1.02 9.62 -3.21
CA PRO A 84 -2.15 9.69 -2.29
C PRO A 84 -2.89 8.37 -2.24
N ILE A 85 -3.19 7.90 -1.04
CA ILE A 85 -3.90 6.64 -0.80
C ILE A 85 -5.04 6.85 0.19
N ASP A 86 -6.06 6.00 0.12
CA ASP A 86 -7.00 5.87 1.23
C ASP A 86 -6.26 5.28 2.44
N TRP A 87 -6.29 6.02 3.56
CA TRP A 87 -5.56 5.61 4.77
C TRP A 87 -6.00 4.27 5.32
N THR A 88 -7.23 3.85 5.05
CA THR A 88 -7.74 2.52 5.44
C THR A 88 -7.08 1.39 4.66
N MET A 89 -6.51 1.69 3.49
CA MET A 89 -5.90 0.71 2.58
C MET A 89 -4.38 0.65 2.66
N LYS A 90 -3.74 1.47 3.49
CA LYS A 90 -2.27 1.67 3.53
C LYS A 90 -1.45 0.38 3.58
N GLU A 91 -1.80 -0.56 4.46
CA GLU A 91 -1.07 -1.83 4.57
C GLU A 91 -1.38 -2.77 3.39
N THR A 92 -2.59 -2.68 2.82
CA THR A 92 -2.99 -3.44 1.63
C THR A 92 -2.23 -2.96 0.39
N GLU A 93 -2.14 -1.64 0.19
CA GLU A 93 -1.38 -1.03 -0.90
C GLU A 93 0.11 -1.42 -0.84
N LEU A 94 0.70 -1.38 0.36
CA LEU A 94 2.07 -1.81 0.58
C LEU A 94 2.26 -3.31 0.28
N LYS A 95 1.38 -4.15 0.82
CA LYS A 95 1.46 -5.60 0.64
C LYS A 95 1.25 -6.04 -0.82
N SER A 96 0.42 -5.31 -1.55
CA SER A 96 0.16 -5.57 -2.96
C SER A 96 1.27 -5.05 -3.88
N GLY A 97 2.23 -4.29 -3.36
CA GLY A 97 3.32 -3.70 -4.13
C GLY A 97 2.90 -2.49 -4.97
N ASN A 98 1.71 -1.91 -4.71
CA ASN A 98 1.26 -0.68 -5.36
C ASN A 98 2.05 0.54 -4.86
N ILE A 99 2.53 0.47 -3.63
CA ILE A 99 3.47 1.41 -3.03
C ILE A 99 4.66 0.65 -2.44
N ASP A 100 5.79 1.32 -2.28
CA ASP A 100 7.01 0.75 -1.71
C ASP A 100 7.16 1.07 -0.23
N LEU A 101 6.64 2.21 0.17
CA LEU A 101 6.74 2.75 1.53
C LEU A 101 5.42 3.42 1.93
N ILE A 102 5.07 3.30 3.21
CA ILE A 102 4.08 4.17 3.86
C ILE A 102 4.86 5.24 4.62
N TRP A 103 4.66 6.52 4.28
CA TRP A 103 5.37 7.62 4.95
C TRP A 103 4.43 8.80 5.18
N ASN A 104 3.89 8.90 6.38
CA ASN A 104 2.88 9.91 6.70
C ASN A 104 2.61 10.00 8.22
N GLY A 105 3.60 10.23 9.04
CA GLY A 105 3.38 10.25 10.49
C GLY A 105 2.79 8.93 11.03
N TYR A 106 3.16 7.82 10.43
CA TYR A 106 2.60 6.50 10.73
C TYR A 106 3.06 6.01 12.10
N THR A 107 2.16 6.10 13.09
CA THR A 107 2.47 5.76 14.49
C THR A 107 2.82 4.29 14.65
N ILE A 108 3.97 4.01 15.27
CA ILE A 108 4.43 2.67 15.60
C ILE A 108 3.61 2.15 16.79
N ASN A 109 2.95 1.01 16.62
CA ASN A 109 2.28 0.26 17.68
C ASN A 109 2.38 -1.24 17.44
N GLU A 110 2.04 -2.06 18.44
CA GLU A 110 2.21 -3.52 18.37
C GLU A 110 1.32 -4.19 17.30
N GLU A 111 0.14 -3.64 17.02
CA GLU A 111 -0.74 -4.17 15.98
C GLU A 111 -0.15 -3.94 14.57
N ARG A 112 0.41 -2.76 14.34
CA ARG A 112 1.01 -2.39 13.06
C ARG A 112 2.33 -3.11 12.82
N LYS A 113 3.14 -3.36 13.88
CA LYS A 113 4.36 -4.17 13.79
C LYS A 113 4.12 -5.62 13.32
N LYS A 114 2.92 -6.14 13.50
CA LYS A 114 2.54 -7.46 12.98
C LYS A 114 2.27 -7.45 11.47
N LYS A 115 2.06 -6.28 10.88
CA LYS A 115 1.64 -6.11 9.49
C LYS A 115 2.75 -5.60 8.59
N VAL A 116 3.61 -4.72 9.13
CA VAL A 116 4.68 -4.03 8.37
C VAL A 116 5.93 -3.86 9.23
N ASP A 117 7.08 -3.75 8.56
CA ASP A 117 8.32 -3.35 9.19
C ASP A 117 8.41 -1.82 9.30
N PHE A 118 9.08 -1.36 10.33
CA PHE A 118 9.27 0.07 10.60
C PHE A 118 10.73 0.47 10.58
N SER A 119 10.99 1.71 10.17
CA SER A 119 12.26 2.39 10.43
C SER A 119 12.42 2.70 11.92
N VAL A 120 13.59 3.22 12.29
CA VAL A 120 13.72 3.91 13.58
C VAL A 120 12.74 5.09 13.65
N PRO A 121 12.13 5.37 14.83
CA PRO A 121 11.23 6.50 14.96
C PRO A 121 12.00 7.82 14.78
N TYR A 122 11.53 8.70 13.92
CA TYR A 122 12.13 10.01 13.65
C TYR A 122 11.42 11.16 14.36
N LEU A 123 10.18 10.95 14.86
CA LEU A 123 9.41 11.89 15.66
C LEU A 123 8.73 11.20 16.83
N LYS A 124 8.50 11.96 17.89
CA LYS A 124 7.61 11.55 19.00
C LYS A 124 6.19 11.95 18.66
N ASN A 125 5.23 11.05 18.88
CA ASN A 125 3.82 11.31 18.69
C ASN A 125 3.04 11.18 20.00
N LYS A 126 1.98 11.99 20.14
CA LYS A 126 0.97 11.87 21.20
C LYS A 126 -0.40 12.09 20.58
N GLN A 127 -1.35 11.22 20.93
CA GLN A 127 -2.75 11.49 20.63
C GLN A 127 -3.30 12.49 21.63
N VAL A 128 -4.04 13.46 21.15
CA VAL A 128 -4.63 14.53 21.95
C VAL A 128 -6.11 14.67 21.63
N ILE A 129 -6.88 15.16 22.59
CA ILE A 129 -8.27 15.53 22.41
C ILE A 129 -8.31 17.02 22.09
N VAL A 130 -8.91 17.37 20.98
CA VAL A 130 -9.10 18.77 20.56
C VAL A 130 -10.57 19.12 20.79
N THR A 131 -10.83 20.20 21.51
CA THR A 131 -12.18 20.72 21.79
C THR A 131 -12.24 22.22 21.51
N LEU A 132 -13.42 22.77 21.45
CA LEU A 132 -13.59 24.22 21.42
C LEU A 132 -13.09 24.84 22.72
N SER A 133 -12.58 26.06 22.66
CA SER A 133 -12.01 26.77 23.84
C SER A 133 -13.02 26.95 24.98
N ASN A 134 -14.29 27.07 24.66
CA ASN A 134 -15.40 27.20 25.62
C ASN A 134 -16.06 25.86 25.98
N SER A 135 -15.48 24.73 25.59
CA SER A 135 -15.99 23.39 25.92
C SER A 135 -15.83 23.05 27.39
N ASP A 136 -16.81 22.34 27.95
CA ASP A 136 -16.74 21.76 29.30
C ASP A 136 -15.86 20.51 29.39
N ILE A 137 -15.44 19.97 28.25
CA ILE A 137 -14.54 18.81 28.16
C ILE A 137 -13.12 19.26 28.47
N LYS A 138 -12.61 18.88 29.63
CA LYS A 138 -11.24 19.23 30.11
C LYS A 138 -10.35 18.00 30.27
N ALA A 139 -10.94 16.82 30.33
CA ALA A 139 -10.22 15.56 30.54
C ALA A 139 -10.89 14.41 29.80
N LYS A 140 -10.18 13.29 29.63
CA LYS A 140 -10.68 12.10 28.94
C LYS A 140 -12.00 11.55 29.54
N LYS A 141 -12.16 11.62 30.86
CA LYS A 141 -13.38 11.20 31.55
C LYS A 141 -14.64 11.99 31.16
N ASP A 142 -14.45 13.22 30.66
CA ASP A 142 -15.57 14.10 30.29
C ASP A 142 -16.13 13.73 28.90
N LEU A 143 -15.54 12.70 28.22
CA LEU A 143 -15.99 12.19 26.94
C LEU A 143 -17.16 11.18 27.07
N GLU A 144 -17.48 10.73 28.28
CA GLU A 144 -18.57 9.78 28.48
C GLU A 144 -19.88 10.31 27.88
N GLY A 145 -20.53 9.53 27.02
CA GLY A 145 -21.74 9.90 26.30
C GLY A 145 -21.55 10.97 25.20
N LYS A 146 -20.34 11.40 24.91
CA LYS A 146 -20.04 12.37 23.85
C LYS A 146 -19.70 11.67 22.53
N LYS A 147 -19.94 12.38 21.43
CA LYS A 147 -19.50 11.96 20.08
C LYS A 147 -18.07 12.49 19.86
N VAL A 148 -17.14 11.57 19.57
CA VAL A 148 -15.76 11.90 19.26
C VAL A 148 -15.49 11.52 17.80
N GLY A 149 -14.96 12.46 17.02
CA GLY A 149 -14.53 12.19 15.64
C GLY A 149 -13.05 11.79 15.62
N ALA A 150 -12.73 10.80 14.81
CA ALA A 150 -11.35 10.40 14.52
C ALA A 150 -11.26 9.86 13.09
N GLN A 151 -10.09 9.95 12.49
CA GLN A 151 -9.85 9.33 11.19
C GLN A 151 -9.93 7.79 11.34
N ASN A 152 -10.63 7.14 10.41
CA ASN A 152 -10.71 5.68 10.40
C ASN A 152 -9.31 5.06 10.27
N GLU A 153 -9.08 3.92 10.93
CA GLU A 153 -7.77 3.23 10.97
C GLU A 153 -6.59 4.08 11.51
N SER A 154 -6.88 5.24 12.11
CA SER A 154 -5.85 6.01 12.81
C SER A 154 -5.56 5.44 14.20
N SER A 155 -4.37 5.74 14.74
CA SER A 155 -4.01 5.36 16.12
C SER A 155 -4.80 6.14 17.20
N ALA A 156 -5.56 7.16 16.81
CA ALA A 156 -6.43 7.91 17.73
C ALA A 156 -7.62 7.07 18.23
N ILE A 157 -8.05 6.05 17.47
CA ILE A 157 -9.19 5.20 17.85
C ILE A 157 -8.84 4.28 19.03
N SER A 158 -7.58 3.86 19.13
CA SER A 158 -7.09 2.92 20.15
C SER A 158 -6.31 3.57 21.30
N ALA A 159 -6.26 4.92 21.35
CA ALA A 159 -5.45 5.70 22.30
C ALA A 159 -6.07 5.93 23.70
#